data_ed0984c0099f69bdd9af81c7e7b6b46d
#
_entry.id   ed0984c0099f69bdd9af81c7e7b6b46d
#
_cell.length_a   1.000
_cell.length_b   1.000
_cell.length_c   1.000
_cell.angle_alpha   90.00
_cell.angle_beta   90.00
_cell.angle_gamma   90.00
#
_symmetry.space_group_name_H-M   'P 1'
#
loop_
_entity.id
_entity.type
_entity.pdbx_description
1 polymer ?
#
loop_
_entity_poly.entity_id
_entity_poly.type
_entity_poly.pdbx_seq_one_letter_code
_entity_poly.pdbx_strand_id
1 'polypeptide(L)'
;MKASLLPGIRHTSRLLVTEDQLVPAVFPRSAVAAVRPEVFATGFLVGFLELACVELIIPHLDWPEEQAVGTMINVTHLAATPAGLEVTAEVELIKIEGRKLTFWVLAHDGIDVISKGYHERMVINKDKFMTKTLEKLNLKNHSFDTPNSAVDQGRWQHRKS
;
A
#
# COMPACT_ATOMS: atom_id res chain seq x y z
N MET A 1 -19.65 -3.75 7.52
CA MET A 1 -19.66 -4.02 6.05
C MET A 1 -21.10 -4.16 5.59
N LYS A 2 -21.52 -3.39 4.61
CA LYS A 2 -22.89 -3.39 4.07
C LYS A 2 -23.07 -4.53 3.06
N ALA A 3 -24.32 -4.97 2.85
CA ALA A 3 -24.64 -6.02 1.87
C ALA A 3 -24.33 -5.64 0.41
N SER A 4 -24.13 -4.38 0.13
CA SER A 4 -23.74 -3.85 -1.19
C SER A 4 -22.25 -4.06 -1.53
N LEU A 5 -21.41 -4.48 -0.55
CA LEU A 5 -20.01 -4.83 -0.82
C LEU A 5 -19.95 -6.23 -1.43
N LEU A 6 -19.79 -6.31 -2.73
CA LEU A 6 -19.80 -7.56 -3.49
C LEU A 6 -18.59 -7.62 -4.44
N PRO A 7 -18.05 -8.81 -4.73
CA PRO A 7 -17.06 -8.97 -5.80
C PRO A 7 -17.59 -8.46 -7.14
N GLY A 8 -16.71 -7.93 -7.98
CA GLY A 8 -17.00 -7.36 -9.29
C GLY A 8 -17.24 -5.86 -9.29
N ILE A 9 -17.34 -5.18 -8.13
CA ILE A 9 -17.39 -3.71 -8.09
C ILE A 9 -16.04 -3.14 -8.49
N ARG A 10 -16.06 -1.99 -9.20
CA ARG A 10 -14.88 -1.34 -9.79
C ARG A 10 -14.83 0.13 -9.45
N HIS A 11 -13.63 0.68 -9.49
CA HIS A 11 -13.39 2.11 -9.32
C HIS A 11 -12.18 2.55 -10.15
N THR A 12 -12.18 3.84 -10.51
CA THR A 12 -11.08 4.47 -11.22
C THR A 12 -10.72 5.76 -10.52
N SER A 13 -9.45 5.88 -10.14
CA SER A 13 -8.87 7.09 -9.55
C SER A 13 -7.83 7.69 -10.48
N ARG A 14 -7.61 9.02 -10.38
CA ARG A 14 -6.62 9.74 -11.18
C ARG A 14 -5.73 10.58 -10.28
N LEU A 15 -4.45 10.66 -10.64
CA LEU A 15 -3.42 11.39 -9.93
C LEU A 15 -2.51 12.09 -10.92
N LEU A 16 -2.42 13.42 -10.85
CA LEU A 16 -1.36 14.15 -11.54
C LEU A 16 -0.06 13.96 -10.75
N VAL A 17 0.97 13.40 -11.39
CA VAL A 17 2.28 13.21 -10.76
C VAL A 17 2.96 14.58 -10.58
N THR A 18 3.35 14.88 -9.35
CA THR A 18 4.02 16.12 -8.96
C THR A 18 5.44 15.83 -8.45
N GLU A 19 6.29 16.86 -8.35
CA GLU A 19 7.70 16.69 -7.96
C GLU A 19 7.88 16.06 -6.58
N ASP A 20 6.97 16.30 -5.64
CA ASP A 20 6.96 15.74 -4.30
C ASP A 20 6.60 14.24 -4.25
N GLN A 21 6.25 13.65 -5.40
CA GLN A 21 5.95 12.21 -5.55
C GLN A 21 7.05 11.45 -6.30
N LEU A 22 8.14 12.13 -6.66
CA LEU A 22 9.27 11.51 -7.34
C LEU A 22 10.19 10.77 -6.35
N VAL A 23 11.03 9.89 -6.88
CA VAL A 23 11.94 9.05 -6.07
C VAL A 23 12.78 9.84 -5.07
N PRO A 24 13.37 11.03 -5.40
CA PRO A 24 14.10 11.83 -4.42
C PRO A 24 13.26 12.29 -3.22
N ALA A 25 11.95 12.52 -3.41
CA ALA A 25 11.04 12.98 -2.38
C ALA A 25 10.64 11.93 -1.34
N VAL A 26 10.80 10.63 -1.64
CA VAL A 26 10.45 9.54 -0.69
C VAL A 26 11.29 9.63 0.59
N PHE A 27 12.57 9.98 0.47
CA PHE A 27 13.50 10.16 1.58
C PHE A 27 14.29 11.47 1.42
N PRO A 28 13.68 12.64 1.65
CA PRO A 28 14.25 13.95 1.29
C PRO A 28 15.53 14.32 2.06
N ARG A 29 15.84 13.61 3.16
CA ARG A 29 17.09 13.80 3.93
C ARG A 29 18.20 12.83 3.53
N SER A 30 17.97 11.96 2.55
CA SER A 30 18.94 10.94 2.12
C SER A 30 19.74 11.47 0.93
N ALA A 31 21.07 11.57 1.10
CA ALA A 31 21.96 11.92 -0.01
C ALA A 31 21.92 10.88 -1.16
N VAL A 32 21.59 9.63 -0.85
CA VAL A 32 21.41 8.57 -1.85
C VAL A 32 20.12 8.80 -2.66
N ALA A 33 19.03 9.21 -2.00
CA ALA A 33 17.78 9.50 -2.68
C ALA A 33 17.89 10.72 -3.60
N ALA A 34 18.62 11.75 -3.18
CA ALA A 34 18.76 13.02 -3.92
C ALA A 34 19.39 12.88 -5.32
N VAL A 35 20.16 11.83 -5.57
CA VAL A 35 20.84 11.59 -6.87
C VAL A 35 20.16 10.51 -7.73
N ARG A 36 18.97 10.05 -7.31
CA ARG A 36 18.20 9.04 -8.05
C ARG A 36 17.35 9.68 -9.16
N PRO A 37 16.92 8.89 -10.17
CA PRO A 37 16.05 9.40 -11.23
C PRO A 37 14.79 10.07 -10.70
N GLU A 38 14.43 11.19 -11.31
CA GLU A 38 13.24 12.00 -10.99
C GLU A 38 12.02 11.43 -11.71
N VAL A 39 11.56 10.27 -11.26
CA VAL A 39 10.38 9.58 -11.78
C VAL A 39 9.43 9.22 -10.63
N PHE A 40 8.17 8.97 -10.96
CA PHE A 40 7.13 8.58 -9.99
C PHE A 40 7.61 7.41 -9.12
N ALA A 41 7.65 7.62 -7.81
CA ALA A 41 8.26 6.65 -6.92
C ALA A 41 7.33 5.45 -6.69
N THR A 42 7.90 4.25 -6.63
CA THR A 42 7.17 3.00 -6.35
C THR A 42 6.35 3.09 -5.05
N GLY A 43 6.88 3.75 -4.01
CA GLY A 43 6.15 3.94 -2.75
C GLY A 43 4.87 4.77 -2.92
N PHE A 44 4.92 5.84 -3.72
CA PHE A 44 3.74 6.66 -4.03
C PHE A 44 2.78 5.94 -4.96
N LEU A 45 3.27 5.20 -5.95
CA LEU A 45 2.44 4.35 -6.82
C LEU A 45 1.66 3.32 -6.01
N VAL A 46 2.31 2.61 -5.08
CA VAL A 46 1.65 1.67 -4.17
C VAL A 46 0.60 2.38 -3.32
N GLY A 47 0.96 3.51 -2.71
CA GLY A 47 0.01 4.31 -1.92
C GLY A 47 -1.21 4.77 -2.73
N PHE A 48 -1.02 5.14 -4.00
CA PHE A 48 -2.10 5.54 -4.88
C PHE A 48 -3.02 4.36 -5.25
N LEU A 49 -2.47 3.17 -5.53
CA LEU A 49 -3.27 1.96 -5.74
C LEU A 49 -4.06 1.56 -4.49
N GLU A 50 -3.45 1.69 -3.29
CA GLU A 50 -4.15 1.47 -2.03
C GLU A 50 -5.31 2.46 -1.83
N LEU A 51 -5.09 3.76 -2.12
CA LEU A 51 -6.11 4.79 -2.03
C LEU A 51 -7.30 4.47 -2.94
N ALA A 52 -7.07 4.10 -4.20
CA ALA A 52 -8.12 3.72 -5.13
C ALA A 52 -8.96 2.54 -4.62
N CYS A 53 -8.32 1.53 -3.99
CA CYS A 53 -9.04 0.42 -3.34
C CYS A 53 -9.88 0.90 -2.15
N VAL A 54 -9.41 1.87 -1.37
CA VAL A 54 -10.18 2.45 -0.24
C VAL A 54 -11.37 3.23 -0.78
N GLU A 55 -11.19 4.08 -1.78
CA GLU A 55 -12.27 4.86 -2.41
C GLU A 55 -13.39 3.95 -2.93
N LEU A 56 -13.02 2.80 -3.54
CA LEU A 56 -13.97 1.80 -3.99
C LEU A 56 -14.87 1.29 -2.87
N ILE A 57 -14.33 1.03 -1.68
CA ILE A 57 -15.08 0.34 -0.61
C ILE A 57 -15.75 1.28 0.39
N ILE A 58 -15.35 2.56 0.49
CA ILE A 58 -15.95 3.54 1.44
C ILE A 58 -17.48 3.54 1.40
N PRO A 59 -18.17 3.58 0.24
CA PRO A 59 -19.63 3.60 0.20
C PRO A 59 -20.27 2.34 0.79
N HIS A 60 -19.51 1.25 0.89
CA HIS A 60 -19.95 -0.09 1.30
C HIS A 60 -19.54 -0.44 2.74
N LEU A 61 -18.91 0.48 3.45
CA LEU A 61 -18.55 0.36 4.86
C LEU A 61 -19.39 1.28 5.72
N ASP A 62 -19.42 1.04 7.03
CA ASP A 62 -19.94 1.97 8.01
C ASP A 62 -18.82 2.96 8.38
N TRP A 63 -18.49 3.80 7.41
CA TRP A 63 -17.43 4.79 7.48
C TRP A 63 -17.87 5.98 8.38
N PRO A 64 -16.99 6.51 9.26
CA PRO A 64 -15.55 6.22 9.44
C PRO A 64 -15.24 5.15 10.50
N GLU A 65 -16.22 4.50 11.12
CA GLU A 65 -16.05 3.51 12.18
C GLU A 65 -15.46 2.20 11.65
N GLU A 66 -15.91 1.75 10.48
CA GLU A 66 -15.28 0.69 9.71
C GLU A 66 -14.32 1.27 8.68
N GLN A 67 -13.10 0.76 8.69
CA GLN A 67 -12.04 1.11 7.75
C GLN A 67 -11.36 -0.17 7.24
N ALA A 68 -10.42 -0.04 6.30
CA ALA A 68 -9.62 -1.16 5.87
C ALA A 68 -8.13 -0.80 5.89
N VAL A 69 -7.29 -1.74 6.35
CA VAL A 69 -5.83 -1.63 6.34
C VAL A 69 -5.24 -2.60 5.33
N GLY A 70 -4.16 -2.21 4.65
CA GLY A 70 -3.43 -3.07 3.73
C GLY A 70 -2.75 -4.22 4.48
N THR A 71 -2.81 -5.43 3.92
CA THR A 71 -2.18 -6.64 4.49
C THR A 71 -1.24 -7.32 3.52
N MET A 72 -1.38 -7.10 2.22
CA MET A 72 -0.49 -7.62 1.19
C MET A 72 -0.54 -6.70 -0.03
N ILE A 73 0.60 -6.47 -0.64
CA ILE A 73 0.73 -5.82 -1.94
C ILE A 73 1.67 -6.66 -2.82
N ASN A 74 1.22 -7.04 -4.00
CA ASN A 74 1.99 -7.77 -4.99
C ASN A 74 1.72 -7.17 -6.36
N VAL A 75 2.46 -6.12 -6.69
CA VAL A 75 2.32 -5.36 -7.93
C VAL A 75 3.66 -5.20 -8.62
N THR A 76 3.62 -5.05 -9.93
CA THR A 76 4.78 -4.67 -10.73
C THR A 76 4.94 -3.15 -10.78
N HIS A 77 6.12 -2.66 -11.13
CA HIS A 77 6.35 -1.29 -11.61
C HIS A 77 7.14 -1.40 -12.91
N LEU A 78 6.45 -1.24 -14.04
CA LEU A 78 6.91 -1.68 -15.36
C LEU A 78 7.51 -0.55 -16.19
N ALA A 79 7.03 0.68 -16.01
CA ALA A 79 7.48 1.85 -16.74
C ALA A 79 7.60 3.06 -15.82
N ALA A 80 8.49 3.98 -16.16
CA ALA A 80 8.75 5.21 -15.41
C ALA A 80 7.82 6.33 -15.90
N THR A 81 7.24 7.07 -14.98
CA THR A 81 6.38 8.21 -15.26
C THR A 81 7.04 9.50 -14.72
N PRO A 82 7.30 10.53 -15.53
CA PRO A 82 7.80 11.82 -15.07
C PRO A 82 6.70 12.64 -14.40
N ALA A 83 7.07 13.70 -13.67
CA ALA A 83 6.12 14.71 -13.22
C ALA A 83 5.41 15.37 -14.40
N GLY A 84 4.14 15.77 -14.19
CA GLY A 84 3.29 16.40 -15.20
C GLY A 84 2.40 15.45 -16.00
N LEU A 85 2.60 14.12 -15.91
CA LEU A 85 1.67 13.15 -16.46
C LEU A 85 0.60 12.75 -15.42
N GLU A 86 -0.60 12.46 -15.91
CA GLU A 86 -1.69 11.91 -15.09
C GLU A 86 -1.61 10.38 -15.09
N VAL A 87 -1.58 9.79 -13.90
CA VAL A 87 -1.70 8.34 -13.70
C VAL A 87 -3.14 8.00 -13.38
N THR A 88 -3.69 7.03 -14.08
CA THR A 88 -5.00 6.43 -13.82
C THR A 88 -4.81 5.07 -13.16
N ALA A 89 -5.47 4.86 -12.01
CA ALA A 89 -5.56 3.56 -11.34
C ALA A 89 -6.96 2.97 -11.55
N GLU A 90 -7.01 1.73 -12.01
CA GLU A 90 -8.23 0.93 -12.13
C GLU A 90 -8.18 -0.22 -11.13
N VAL A 91 -9.23 -0.37 -10.32
CA VAL A 91 -9.28 -1.39 -9.28
C VAL A 91 -10.60 -2.14 -9.31
N GLU A 92 -10.54 -3.44 -9.04
CA GLU A 92 -11.70 -4.32 -8.95
C GLU A 92 -11.61 -5.15 -7.66
N LEU A 93 -12.67 -5.18 -6.88
CA LEU A 93 -12.81 -6.13 -5.77
C LEU A 93 -13.14 -7.51 -6.35
N ILE A 94 -12.19 -8.43 -6.30
CA ILE A 94 -12.34 -9.77 -6.91
C ILE A 94 -12.73 -10.87 -5.93
N LYS A 95 -12.49 -10.66 -4.60
CA LYS A 95 -12.79 -11.68 -3.59
C LYS A 95 -13.05 -11.07 -2.22
N ILE A 96 -13.97 -11.68 -1.48
CA ILE A 96 -14.26 -11.38 -0.08
C ILE A 96 -14.21 -12.70 0.72
N GLU A 97 -13.39 -12.73 1.77
CA GLU A 97 -13.28 -13.85 2.72
C GLU A 97 -13.42 -13.30 4.15
N GLY A 98 -14.65 -13.33 4.66
CA GLY A 98 -14.99 -12.70 5.93
C GLY A 98 -14.72 -11.19 5.87
N ARG A 99 -13.69 -10.70 6.58
CA ARG A 99 -13.26 -9.29 6.57
C ARG A 99 -12.07 -9.01 5.64
N LYS A 100 -11.53 -10.03 4.99
CA LYS A 100 -10.42 -9.91 4.03
C LYS A 100 -10.97 -9.64 2.65
N LEU A 101 -10.46 -8.60 2.02
CA LEU A 101 -10.80 -8.15 0.67
C LEU A 101 -9.59 -8.32 -0.23
N THR A 102 -9.77 -8.92 -1.42
CA THR A 102 -8.72 -9.04 -2.42
C THR A 102 -9.11 -8.24 -3.67
N PHE A 103 -8.20 -7.40 -4.12
CA PHE A 103 -8.37 -6.53 -5.29
C PHE A 103 -7.40 -6.94 -6.39
N TRP A 104 -7.86 -6.86 -7.63
CA TRP A 104 -7.02 -6.70 -8.79
C TRP A 104 -6.81 -5.20 -9.01
N VAL A 105 -5.59 -4.82 -9.37
CA VAL A 105 -5.21 -3.42 -9.57
C VAL A 105 -4.38 -3.26 -10.85
N LEU A 106 -4.59 -2.15 -11.55
CA LEU A 106 -3.84 -1.72 -12.71
C LEU A 106 -3.61 -0.22 -12.63
N ALA A 107 -2.47 0.26 -13.10
CA ALA A 107 -2.23 1.68 -13.33
C ALA A 107 -1.57 1.90 -14.69
N HIS A 108 -1.93 3.01 -15.36
CA HIS A 108 -1.34 3.48 -16.61
C HIS A 108 -1.21 5.01 -16.60
N ASP A 109 -0.28 5.55 -17.37
CA ASP A 109 -0.06 6.99 -17.51
C ASP A 109 -0.56 7.58 -18.84
N GLY A 110 -1.40 6.81 -19.54
CA GLY A 110 -1.92 7.15 -20.86
C GLY A 110 -0.99 6.76 -22.01
N ILE A 111 0.25 6.42 -21.73
CA ILE A 111 1.27 5.95 -22.69
C ILE A 111 1.55 4.47 -22.44
N ASP A 112 1.90 4.13 -21.18
CA ASP A 112 2.26 2.80 -20.76
C ASP A 112 1.38 2.27 -19.63
N VAL A 113 1.27 0.92 -19.55
CA VAL A 113 0.84 0.25 -18.32
C VAL A 113 2.03 0.27 -17.36
N ILE A 114 1.91 1.08 -16.31
CA ILE A 114 3.00 1.27 -15.34
C ILE A 114 2.95 0.27 -14.18
N SER A 115 1.78 -0.29 -13.88
CA SER A 115 1.62 -1.26 -12.78
C SER A 115 0.44 -2.18 -13.01
N LYS A 116 0.57 -3.42 -12.52
CA LYS A 116 -0.54 -4.38 -12.39
C LYS A 116 -0.25 -5.41 -11.31
N GLY A 117 -1.30 -5.96 -10.71
CA GLY A 117 -1.15 -7.03 -9.71
C GLY A 117 -2.34 -7.14 -8.77
N TYR A 118 -2.04 -7.49 -7.52
CA TYR A 118 -3.04 -7.76 -6.49
C TYR A 118 -2.72 -7.01 -5.20
N HIS A 119 -3.79 -6.63 -4.51
CA HIS A 119 -3.73 -6.02 -3.20
C HIS A 119 -4.73 -6.67 -2.26
N GLU A 120 -4.35 -6.91 -1.00
CA GLU A 120 -5.26 -7.41 0.02
C GLU A 120 -5.41 -6.39 1.15
N ARG A 121 -6.63 -6.27 1.62
CA ARG A 121 -6.97 -5.40 2.75
C ARG A 121 -7.83 -6.15 3.76
N MET A 122 -7.71 -5.77 5.02
CA MET A 122 -8.53 -6.28 6.12
C MET A 122 -9.45 -5.17 6.63
N VAL A 123 -10.74 -5.41 6.62
CA VAL A 123 -11.72 -4.49 7.23
C VAL A 123 -11.61 -4.57 8.74
N ILE A 124 -11.48 -3.42 9.38
CA ILE A 124 -11.28 -3.29 10.83
C ILE A 124 -12.33 -2.35 11.43
N ASN A 125 -12.57 -2.47 12.73
CA ASN A 125 -13.14 -1.38 13.51
C ASN A 125 -12.00 -0.46 13.93
N LYS A 126 -12.06 0.82 13.56
CA LYS A 126 -11.00 1.81 13.74
C LYS A 126 -10.54 1.91 15.20
N ASP A 127 -11.49 2.08 16.13
CA ASP A 127 -11.17 2.36 17.53
C ASP A 127 -10.53 1.12 18.20
N LYS A 128 -11.11 -0.06 17.98
CA LYS A 128 -10.53 -1.33 18.48
C LYS A 128 -9.15 -1.58 17.93
N PHE A 129 -8.94 -1.30 16.64
CA PHE A 129 -7.65 -1.46 15.98
C PHE A 129 -6.61 -0.50 16.56
N MET A 130 -6.98 0.79 16.72
CA MET A 130 -6.06 1.80 17.28
C MET A 130 -5.72 1.51 18.74
N THR A 131 -6.70 1.13 19.58
CA THR A 131 -6.46 0.72 20.97
C THR A 131 -5.39 -0.37 21.03
N LYS A 132 -5.61 -1.48 20.29
CA LYS A 132 -4.65 -2.59 20.24
C LYS A 132 -3.28 -2.19 19.68
N THR A 133 -3.25 -1.27 18.72
CA THR A 133 -2.00 -0.79 18.13
C THR A 133 -1.18 0.02 19.13
N LEU A 134 -1.85 0.89 19.91
CA LEU A 134 -1.21 1.73 20.91
C LEU A 134 -0.71 0.94 22.15
N GLU A 135 -1.33 -0.21 22.47
CA GLU A 135 -0.83 -1.12 23.49
C GLU A 135 0.62 -1.57 23.26
N LYS A 136 1.08 -1.61 22.00
CA LYS A 136 2.48 -1.93 21.66
C LYS A 136 3.48 -0.94 22.25
N LEU A 137 3.10 0.32 22.43
CA LEU A 137 3.96 1.33 23.06
C LEU A 137 4.20 0.97 24.55
N ASN A 138 3.17 0.47 25.23
CA ASN A 138 3.26 0.05 26.63
C ASN A 138 4.09 -1.23 26.77
N LEU A 139 3.92 -2.19 25.86
CA LEU A 139 4.70 -3.44 25.86
C LEU A 139 6.19 -3.19 25.62
N LYS A 140 6.55 -2.21 24.79
CA LYS A 140 7.93 -1.84 24.52
C LYS A 140 8.65 -1.38 25.79
N ASN A 141 7.97 -0.64 26.66
CA ASN A 141 8.55 -0.13 27.90
C ASN A 141 8.84 -1.25 28.94
N HIS A 142 8.32 -2.47 28.73
CA HIS A 142 8.49 -3.62 29.64
C HIS A 142 9.40 -4.72 29.06
N SER A 143 9.72 -4.71 27.76
CA SER A 143 10.38 -5.85 27.09
C SER A 143 11.82 -5.59 26.64
N PHE A 144 12.37 -4.39 26.78
CA PHE A 144 13.76 -4.09 26.37
C PHE A 144 14.78 -4.11 27.51
N ASP A 145 14.40 -4.50 28.73
CA ASP A 145 15.34 -4.72 29.82
C ASP A 145 16.01 -6.11 29.80
N THR A 146 15.71 -6.98 28.84
CA THR A 146 16.45 -8.22 28.60
C THR A 146 17.29 -8.10 27.35
N PRO A 147 18.63 -8.19 27.41
CA PRO A 147 19.45 -8.24 26.21
C PRO A 147 19.12 -9.52 25.45
N ASN A 148 18.50 -9.37 24.27
CA ASN A 148 18.27 -10.49 23.39
C ASN A 148 19.59 -10.92 22.74
N SER A 149 20.29 -11.87 23.37
CA SER A 149 21.51 -12.50 22.89
C SER A 149 21.23 -13.64 21.91
N ALA A 150 20.35 -13.43 20.94
CA ALA A 150 20.13 -14.38 19.85
C ALA A 150 19.58 -13.68 18.62
N VAL A 151 20.34 -12.75 18.05
CA VAL A 151 20.19 -12.49 16.62
C VAL A 151 20.93 -13.60 15.90
N ASP A 152 20.18 -14.57 15.41
CA ASP A 152 20.66 -15.65 14.54
C ASP A 152 21.36 -15.05 13.31
N GLN A 153 22.70 -15.08 13.33
CA GLN A 153 23.58 -14.69 12.21
C GLN A 153 23.62 -15.76 11.12
N GLY A 154 22.54 -16.46 10.87
CA GLY A 154 22.51 -17.55 9.92
C GLY A 154 21.31 -17.53 9.00
N ARG A 155 21.38 -16.79 7.89
CA ARG A 155 20.78 -17.21 6.62
C ARG A 155 20.80 -16.15 5.50
N TRP A 156 21.97 -15.69 5.14
CA TRP A 156 22.20 -15.13 3.81
C TRP A 156 23.41 -15.83 3.17
N GLN A 157 23.30 -17.15 2.96
CA GLN A 157 24.26 -17.85 2.10
C GLN A 157 23.64 -17.96 0.71
N HIS A 158 24.31 -17.32 -0.21
CA HIS A 158 24.05 -17.33 -1.65
C HIS A 158 23.82 -18.75 -2.18
N ARG A 159 22.71 -18.99 -2.89
CA ARG A 159 22.69 -20.03 -3.91
C ARG A 159 23.45 -19.52 -5.13
N LYS A 160 24.71 -19.96 -5.26
CA LYS A 160 25.40 -20.03 -6.55
C LYS A 160 25.05 -21.38 -7.15
N SER A 161 24.47 -21.40 -8.30
CA SER A 161 24.58 -22.30 -9.42
C SER A 161 23.50 -21.99 -10.45
#